data_f7b1e4b4d04eea0ecd348f7fadf99fc0
#
_entry.id   f7b1e4b4d04eea0ecd348f7fadf99fc0
#
_cell.length_a   1.000
_cell.length_b   1.000
_cell.length_c   1.000
_cell.angle_alpha   90.00
_cell.angle_beta   90.00
_cell.angle_gamma   90.00
#
_symmetry.space_group_name_H-M   'P 1'
#
loop_
_entity.id
_entity.type
_entity.pdbx_description
1 polymer ?
#
loop_
_entity_poly.entity_id
_entity_poly.type
_entity_poly.pdbx_seq_one_letter_code
_entity_poly.pdbx_strand_id
1 'polypeptide(L)'
;MKATAQSTKYQVIKAALLDEIRNGTFKPGEKFYSESELKERYSVSSATVIRAIHEMVNEGYLIRYQGKGTFVSKAKRNENIIFSESDNDLKGMQSVKVIACELENDPCIKEKLGLNDDERYYRIARLKFDNNKPYALQVSHIPARYFASQLTIKNSALSSIYEAFKVNNGLDMYTMPYRQTICALTDAAPEVLQHLELTAHQPVIMMKRYTHDEQGQVIEYIETWKRLESFYIEIRTPDKGQDEPIIINLSWGFRQRCQTGHRINTRSAAKPSRS
;
A
#
# COMPACT_ATOMS: atom_id res chain seq x y z
N MET A 1 -11.18 -35.26 13.71
CA MET A 1 -10.56 -35.55 12.39
C MET A 1 -10.66 -34.31 11.54
N LYS A 2 -9.55 -33.57 11.34
CA LYS A 2 -9.54 -32.40 10.46
C LYS A 2 -9.43 -32.88 9.01
N ALA A 3 -10.43 -32.56 8.18
CA ALA A 3 -10.39 -32.83 6.75
C ALA A 3 -9.22 -32.07 6.15
N THR A 4 -8.25 -32.76 5.61
CA THR A 4 -7.16 -32.19 4.78
C THR A 4 -7.79 -31.62 3.54
N ALA A 5 -7.76 -30.29 3.39
CA ALA A 5 -8.23 -29.58 2.20
C ALA A 5 -7.40 -30.09 1.00
N GLN A 6 -8.05 -30.78 0.08
CA GLN A 6 -7.45 -31.30 -1.15
C GLN A 6 -7.08 -30.11 -2.02
N SER A 7 -5.78 -29.81 -2.16
CA SER A 7 -5.30 -28.69 -2.98
C SER A 7 -5.73 -28.87 -4.44
N THR A 8 -6.29 -27.81 -5.04
CA THR A 8 -6.74 -27.86 -6.42
C THR A 8 -5.54 -27.92 -7.39
N LYS A 9 -5.73 -28.51 -8.59
CA LYS A 9 -4.65 -28.69 -9.58
C LYS A 9 -3.87 -27.39 -9.86
N TYR A 10 -4.56 -26.25 -9.96
CA TYR A 10 -3.90 -24.96 -10.21
C TYR A 10 -3.03 -24.50 -9.02
N GLN A 11 -3.41 -24.80 -7.78
CA GLN A 11 -2.62 -24.49 -6.58
C GLN A 11 -1.32 -25.29 -6.53
N VAL A 12 -1.37 -26.56 -6.91
CA VAL A 12 -0.17 -27.42 -6.99
C VAL A 12 0.79 -26.89 -8.05
N ILE A 13 0.28 -26.54 -9.23
CA ILE A 13 1.08 -25.94 -10.32
C ILE A 13 1.69 -24.62 -9.87
N LYS A 14 0.89 -23.74 -9.29
CA LYS A 14 1.36 -22.46 -8.77
C LYS A 14 2.50 -22.64 -7.76
N ALA A 15 2.35 -23.56 -6.80
CA ALA A 15 3.39 -23.84 -5.81
C ALA A 15 4.69 -24.29 -6.46
N ALA A 16 4.64 -25.23 -7.40
CA ALA A 16 5.80 -25.72 -8.13
C ALA A 16 6.51 -24.60 -8.93
N LEU A 17 5.75 -23.75 -9.61
CA LEU A 17 6.28 -22.62 -10.37
C LEU A 17 6.88 -21.54 -9.45
N LEU A 18 6.31 -21.30 -8.28
CA LEU A 18 6.88 -20.40 -7.28
C LEU A 18 8.21 -20.92 -6.72
N ASP A 19 8.32 -22.22 -6.52
CA ASP A 19 9.57 -22.83 -6.07
C ASP A 19 10.67 -22.72 -7.13
N GLU A 20 10.36 -22.83 -8.42
CA GLU A 20 11.32 -22.59 -9.51
C GLU A 20 11.83 -21.14 -9.50
N ILE A 21 10.95 -20.16 -9.31
CA ILE A 21 11.35 -18.74 -9.19
C ILE A 21 12.24 -18.52 -7.96
N ARG A 22 11.86 -19.11 -6.81
CA ARG A 22 12.61 -18.99 -5.54
C ARG A 22 13.98 -19.63 -5.60
N ASN A 23 14.08 -20.78 -6.28
CA ASN A 23 15.32 -21.51 -6.45
C ASN A 23 16.24 -20.90 -7.52
N GLY A 24 15.83 -19.79 -8.15
CA GLY A 24 16.66 -19.07 -9.12
C GLY A 24 16.70 -19.67 -10.52
N THR A 25 15.76 -20.58 -10.86
CA THR A 25 15.60 -21.10 -12.22
C THR A 25 15.38 -19.97 -13.22
N PHE A 26 14.73 -18.88 -12.78
CA PHE A 26 14.53 -17.67 -13.55
C PHE A 26 15.14 -16.46 -12.84
N LYS A 27 15.79 -15.59 -13.63
CA LYS A 27 16.26 -14.29 -13.13
C LYS A 27 15.13 -13.26 -13.13
N PRO A 28 15.14 -12.28 -12.22
CA PRO A 28 14.20 -11.16 -12.26
C PRO A 28 14.21 -10.46 -13.62
N GLY A 29 13.03 -10.31 -14.23
CA GLY A 29 12.85 -9.73 -15.56
C GLY A 29 13.04 -10.71 -16.71
N GLU A 30 13.36 -11.97 -16.46
CA GLU A 30 13.47 -13.01 -17.48
C GLU A 30 12.08 -13.44 -17.98
N LYS A 31 12.01 -13.84 -19.23
CA LYS A 31 10.79 -14.35 -19.84
C LYS A 31 10.39 -15.66 -19.17
N PHE A 32 9.15 -15.72 -18.72
CA PHE A 32 8.58 -16.92 -18.09
C PHE A 32 7.95 -17.84 -19.14
N TYR A 33 7.62 -19.05 -18.73
CA TYR A 33 6.93 -20.00 -19.59
C TYR A 33 5.68 -19.42 -20.25
N SER A 34 5.41 -19.85 -21.48
CA SER A 34 4.14 -19.62 -22.15
C SER A 34 3.04 -20.52 -21.59
N GLU A 35 1.78 -20.15 -21.81
CA GLU A 35 0.63 -20.98 -21.40
C GLU A 35 0.65 -22.35 -22.10
N SER A 36 1.16 -22.42 -23.34
CA SER A 36 1.27 -23.66 -24.10
C SER A 36 2.29 -24.61 -23.50
N GLU A 37 3.49 -24.13 -23.15
CA GLU A 37 4.53 -24.91 -22.49
C GLU A 37 4.06 -25.49 -21.15
N LEU A 38 3.36 -24.68 -20.33
CA LEU A 38 2.84 -25.12 -19.05
C LEU A 38 1.70 -26.14 -19.18
N LYS A 39 0.83 -25.97 -20.20
CA LYS A 39 -0.23 -26.91 -20.51
C LYS A 39 0.33 -28.28 -20.86
N GLU A 40 1.37 -28.31 -21.70
CA GLU A 40 2.05 -29.55 -22.10
C GLU A 40 2.77 -30.18 -20.92
N ARG A 41 3.56 -29.41 -20.18
CA ARG A 41 4.36 -29.86 -19.04
C ARG A 41 3.53 -30.50 -17.91
N TYR A 42 2.39 -29.88 -17.58
CA TYR A 42 1.54 -30.36 -16.47
C TYR A 42 0.33 -31.20 -16.92
N SER A 43 0.16 -31.39 -18.23
CA SER A 43 -0.96 -32.17 -18.81
C SER A 43 -2.32 -31.72 -18.26
N VAL A 44 -2.58 -30.40 -18.25
CA VAL A 44 -3.81 -29.79 -17.72
C VAL A 44 -4.50 -28.93 -18.77
N SER A 45 -5.74 -28.51 -18.46
CA SER A 45 -6.48 -27.59 -19.33
C SER A 45 -5.87 -26.19 -19.35
N SER A 46 -6.05 -25.45 -20.43
CA SER A 46 -5.65 -24.04 -20.54
C SER A 46 -6.23 -23.20 -19.40
N ALA A 47 -7.48 -23.42 -19.00
CA ALA A 47 -8.11 -22.70 -17.91
C ALA A 47 -7.37 -22.87 -16.57
N THR A 48 -6.84 -24.05 -16.30
CA THR A 48 -6.04 -24.34 -15.08
C THR A 48 -4.73 -23.58 -15.08
N VAL A 49 -4.03 -23.53 -16.23
CA VAL A 49 -2.77 -22.80 -16.40
C VAL A 49 -3.02 -21.29 -16.30
N ILE A 50 -4.02 -20.78 -17.03
CA ILE A 50 -4.38 -19.35 -17.02
C ILE A 50 -4.68 -18.89 -15.61
N ARG A 51 -5.42 -19.69 -14.82
CA ARG A 51 -5.72 -19.36 -13.42
C ARG A 51 -4.47 -19.31 -12.56
N ALA A 52 -3.56 -20.30 -12.67
CA ALA A 52 -2.31 -20.30 -11.92
C ALA A 52 -1.46 -19.07 -12.24
N ILE A 53 -1.26 -18.77 -13.53
CA ILE A 53 -0.51 -17.60 -14.00
C ILE A 53 -1.18 -16.30 -13.55
N HIS A 54 -2.51 -16.19 -13.64
CA HIS A 54 -3.25 -15.00 -13.22
C HIS A 54 -3.07 -14.72 -11.72
N GLU A 55 -3.14 -15.74 -10.87
CA GLU A 55 -2.86 -15.58 -9.44
C GLU A 55 -1.40 -15.15 -9.20
N MET A 56 -0.43 -15.75 -9.90
CA MET A 56 0.98 -15.34 -9.79
C MET A 56 1.22 -13.90 -10.26
N VAL A 57 0.46 -13.42 -11.26
CA VAL A 57 0.49 -12.01 -11.70
C VAL A 57 -0.15 -11.11 -10.65
N ASN A 58 -1.32 -11.47 -10.11
CA ASN A 58 -2.00 -10.70 -9.07
C ASN A 58 -1.15 -10.60 -7.79
N GLU A 59 -0.46 -11.68 -7.45
CA GLU A 59 0.51 -11.70 -6.36
C GLU A 59 1.84 -11.05 -6.75
N GLY A 60 2.04 -10.63 -8.06
CA GLY A 60 3.17 -9.91 -8.66
C GLY A 60 4.49 -10.71 -8.69
N TYR A 61 4.44 -12.03 -8.64
CA TYR A 61 5.58 -12.86 -9.01
C TYR A 61 5.88 -12.78 -10.50
N LEU A 62 4.84 -12.54 -11.29
CA LEU A 62 4.93 -12.39 -12.74
C LEU A 62 4.34 -11.06 -13.18
N ILE A 63 4.79 -10.57 -14.35
CA ILE A 63 4.25 -9.41 -15.04
C ILE A 63 3.87 -9.86 -16.45
N ARG A 64 2.65 -9.54 -16.90
CA ARG A 64 2.19 -9.82 -18.25
C ARG A 64 2.30 -8.56 -19.11
N TYR A 65 3.02 -8.64 -20.21
CA TYR A 65 3.06 -7.59 -21.24
C TYR A 65 2.26 -8.03 -22.45
N GLN A 66 1.29 -7.24 -22.85
CA GLN A 66 0.47 -7.54 -24.02
C GLN A 66 1.34 -7.72 -25.27
N GLY A 67 1.14 -8.82 -26.00
CA GLY A 67 1.90 -9.17 -27.19
C GLY A 67 3.35 -9.65 -26.96
N LYS A 68 3.91 -9.50 -25.75
CA LYS A 68 5.30 -9.87 -25.45
C LYS A 68 5.43 -11.13 -24.58
N GLY A 69 4.36 -11.48 -23.85
CA GLY A 69 4.33 -12.65 -22.97
C GLY A 69 4.38 -12.32 -21.49
N THR A 70 4.68 -13.34 -20.69
CA THR A 70 4.80 -13.26 -19.23
C THR A 70 6.27 -13.26 -18.82
N PHE A 71 6.64 -12.48 -17.83
CA PHE A 71 8.00 -12.29 -17.33
C PHE A 71 8.03 -12.40 -15.81
N VAL A 72 9.16 -12.86 -15.25
CA VAL A 72 9.37 -12.84 -13.81
C VAL A 72 9.49 -11.39 -13.34
N SER A 73 8.76 -11.06 -12.28
CA SER A 73 8.80 -9.70 -11.72
C SER A 73 10.20 -9.34 -11.25
N LYS A 74 10.62 -8.11 -11.50
CA LYS A 74 11.86 -7.55 -10.95
C LYS A 74 11.71 -7.12 -9.49
N ALA A 75 10.48 -7.06 -9.00
CA ALA A 75 10.21 -6.79 -7.60
C ALA A 75 10.72 -7.96 -6.75
N LYS A 76 11.64 -7.70 -5.83
CA LYS A 76 12.07 -8.68 -4.82
C LYS A 76 10.90 -8.91 -3.87
N ARG A 77 10.32 -10.11 -3.89
CA ARG A 77 9.10 -10.42 -3.12
C ARG A 77 9.31 -11.36 -1.92
N ASN A 78 10.52 -11.61 -1.50
CA ASN A 78 10.76 -12.35 -0.24
C ASN A 78 10.93 -11.41 0.96
N GLU A 79 10.44 -10.19 0.82
CA GLU A 79 10.51 -9.22 1.88
C GLU A 79 9.10 -9.02 2.39
N ASN A 80 8.81 -9.47 3.61
CA ASN A 80 7.68 -8.94 4.35
C ASN A 80 7.97 -7.46 4.54
N ILE A 81 7.56 -6.65 3.56
CA ILE A 81 7.65 -5.21 3.65
C ILE A 81 6.62 -4.81 4.69
N ILE A 82 7.06 -4.61 5.91
CA ILE A 82 6.25 -3.96 6.93
C ILE A 82 6.23 -2.49 6.56
N PHE A 83 5.14 -2.08 5.96
CA PHE A 83 4.88 -0.69 5.66
C PHE A 83 4.38 -0.04 6.95
N SER A 84 5.25 0.65 7.66
CA SER A 84 4.85 1.49 8.77
C SER A 84 4.68 2.92 8.25
N GLU A 85 3.45 3.34 8.07
CA GLU A 85 3.11 4.76 8.01
C GLU A 85 3.01 5.22 9.46
N SER A 86 4.14 5.59 10.05
CA SER A 86 4.09 6.08 11.42
C SER A 86 3.69 7.55 11.41
N ASP A 87 2.42 7.82 11.74
CA ASP A 87 2.08 9.11 12.37
C ASP A 87 2.83 9.23 13.73
N ASN A 88 3.57 8.21 14.14
CA ASN A 88 4.30 8.10 15.41
C ASN A 88 5.53 9.00 15.51
N ASP A 89 6.06 9.53 14.41
CA ASP A 89 7.13 10.54 14.45
C ASP A 89 6.62 11.96 14.70
N LEU A 90 5.29 12.14 14.67
CA LEU A 90 4.64 13.36 15.08
C LEU A 90 4.61 13.41 16.61
N LYS A 91 5.56 14.12 17.20
CA LYS A 91 5.76 14.21 18.67
C LYS A 91 4.76 15.14 19.37
N GLY A 92 3.82 15.72 18.63
CA GLY A 92 2.87 16.70 19.11
C GLY A 92 1.49 16.14 19.47
N MET A 93 0.61 17.02 19.91
CA MET A 93 -0.79 16.71 20.16
C MET A 93 -1.53 16.61 18.82
N GLN A 94 -1.91 15.38 18.46
CA GLN A 94 -2.63 15.14 17.21
C GLN A 94 -4.11 15.42 17.36
N SER A 95 -4.70 16.04 16.35
CA SER A 95 -6.14 16.25 16.27
C SER A 95 -6.64 16.11 14.83
N VAL A 96 -7.93 15.81 14.69
CA VAL A 96 -8.61 15.65 13.41
C VAL A 96 -9.84 16.55 13.37
N LYS A 97 -9.99 17.31 12.30
CA LYS A 97 -11.17 18.12 12.01
C LYS A 97 -11.85 17.60 10.74
N VAL A 98 -13.11 17.24 10.84
CA VAL A 98 -13.96 16.94 9.67
C VAL A 98 -14.33 18.27 9.02
N ILE A 99 -14.00 18.44 7.74
CA ILE A 99 -14.24 19.68 6.97
C ILE A 99 -15.38 19.53 5.95
N ALA A 100 -15.66 18.29 5.51
CA ALA A 100 -16.82 17.98 4.66
C ALA A 100 -17.33 16.56 4.92
N CYS A 101 -18.64 16.36 4.75
CA CYS A 101 -19.31 15.06 4.74
C CYS A 101 -20.53 15.15 3.84
N GLU A 102 -20.43 14.63 2.63
CA GLU A 102 -21.42 14.84 1.56
C GLU A 102 -21.77 13.48 0.93
N LEU A 103 -23.05 13.31 0.58
CA LEU A 103 -23.52 12.15 -0.15
C LEU A 103 -23.46 12.44 -1.65
N GLU A 104 -22.57 11.75 -2.36
CA GLU A 104 -22.22 12.03 -3.76
C GLU A 104 -22.51 10.85 -4.69
N ASN A 105 -22.39 11.12 -6.00
CA ASN A 105 -22.61 10.14 -7.06
C ASN A 105 -21.73 10.36 -8.29
N ASP A 106 -20.52 10.96 -8.12
CA ASP A 106 -19.61 11.17 -9.22
C ASP A 106 -19.24 9.85 -9.91
N PRO A 107 -19.40 9.72 -11.25
CA PRO A 107 -19.17 8.47 -11.97
C PRO A 107 -17.74 7.94 -11.86
N CYS A 108 -16.72 8.83 -11.84
CA CYS A 108 -15.33 8.42 -11.74
C CYS A 108 -15.01 7.78 -10.38
N ILE A 109 -15.62 8.27 -9.31
CA ILE A 109 -15.45 7.71 -7.97
C ILE A 109 -16.27 6.42 -7.82
N LYS A 110 -17.49 6.38 -8.40
CA LYS A 110 -18.30 5.16 -8.41
C LYS A 110 -17.58 4.01 -9.12
N GLU A 111 -16.93 4.27 -10.25
CA GLU A 111 -16.10 3.28 -10.95
C GLU A 111 -14.97 2.75 -10.05
N LYS A 112 -14.26 3.62 -9.31
CA LYS A 112 -13.21 3.22 -8.37
C LYS A 112 -13.72 2.38 -7.22
N LEU A 113 -14.96 2.59 -6.79
CA LEU A 113 -15.62 1.85 -5.71
C LEU A 113 -16.37 0.61 -6.21
N GLY A 114 -16.47 0.41 -7.52
CA GLY A 114 -17.26 -0.68 -8.13
C GLY A 114 -18.76 -0.56 -7.85
N LEU A 115 -19.31 0.67 -7.83
CA LEU A 115 -20.72 0.95 -7.55
C LEU A 115 -21.56 0.96 -8.83
N ASN A 116 -22.80 0.52 -8.72
CA ASN A 116 -23.81 0.61 -9.77
C ASN A 116 -24.37 2.05 -9.89
N ASP A 117 -25.15 2.31 -10.93
CA ASP A 117 -25.67 3.66 -11.24
C ASP A 117 -26.61 4.22 -10.17
N ASP A 118 -27.36 3.38 -9.47
CA ASP A 118 -28.29 3.73 -8.40
C ASP A 118 -27.63 3.87 -7.04
N GLU A 119 -26.41 3.35 -6.85
CA GLU A 119 -25.68 3.43 -5.59
C GLU A 119 -24.98 4.79 -5.45
N ARG A 120 -24.83 5.22 -4.20
CA ARG A 120 -24.16 6.46 -3.79
C ARG A 120 -23.05 6.17 -2.79
N TYR A 121 -22.19 7.16 -2.59
CA TYR A 121 -21.11 7.09 -1.61
C TYR A 121 -21.03 8.38 -0.79
N TYR A 122 -20.47 8.29 0.42
CA TYR A 122 -20.11 9.44 1.21
C TYR A 122 -18.68 9.88 0.86
N ARG A 123 -18.51 11.16 0.55
CA ARG A 123 -17.24 11.87 0.52
C ARG A 123 -17.02 12.51 1.88
N ILE A 124 -15.99 12.09 2.62
CA ILE A 124 -15.65 12.58 3.94
C ILE A 124 -14.26 13.17 3.91
N ALA A 125 -14.16 14.50 4.01
CA ALA A 125 -12.88 15.21 4.03
C ALA A 125 -12.49 15.54 5.47
N ARG A 126 -11.26 15.19 5.84
CA ARG A 126 -10.69 15.38 7.17
C ARG A 126 -9.33 16.06 7.08
N LEU A 127 -9.11 17.05 7.91
CA LEU A 127 -7.83 17.71 8.07
C LEU A 127 -7.20 17.24 9.39
N LYS A 128 -5.97 16.73 9.29
CA LYS A 128 -5.20 16.23 10.43
C LYS A 128 -4.16 17.27 10.85
N PHE A 129 -4.00 17.45 12.15
CA PHE A 129 -3.11 18.45 12.75
C PHE A 129 -2.10 17.79 13.67
N ASP A 130 -0.90 18.35 13.70
CA ASP A 130 0.13 18.14 14.71
C ASP A 130 0.45 19.49 15.35
N ASN A 131 0.22 19.63 16.69
CA ASN A 131 0.39 20.89 17.40
C ASN A 131 -0.32 22.08 16.70
N ASN A 132 -1.56 21.89 16.30
CA ASN A 132 -2.40 22.87 15.57
C ASN A 132 -1.90 23.23 14.16
N LYS A 133 -0.83 22.63 13.64
CA LYS A 133 -0.38 22.80 12.26
C LYS A 133 -0.98 21.71 11.38
N PRO A 134 -1.68 22.03 10.28
CA PRO A 134 -2.21 21.00 9.40
C PRO A 134 -1.08 20.26 8.70
N TYR A 135 -1.08 18.93 8.77
CA TYR A 135 -0.05 18.12 8.14
C TYR A 135 -0.58 17.18 7.06
N ALA A 136 -1.88 16.83 7.10
CA ALA A 136 -2.49 15.99 6.08
C ALA A 136 -3.95 16.35 5.84
N LEU A 137 -4.34 16.40 4.58
CA LEU A 137 -5.71 16.40 4.09
C LEU A 137 -6.04 14.99 3.62
N GLN A 138 -7.11 14.39 4.15
CA GLN A 138 -7.55 13.04 3.80
C GLN A 138 -9.01 13.08 3.35
N VAL A 139 -9.28 12.53 2.17
CA VAL A 139 -10.62 12.41 1.59
C VAL A 139 -10.94 10.92 1.41
N SER A 140 -11.89 10.43 2.20
CA SER A 140 -12.40 9.06 2.13
C SER A 140 -13.69 9.02 1.32
N HIS A 141 -13.78 8.08 0.40
CA HIS A 141 -14.98 7.78 -0.38
C HIS A 141 -15.47 6.39 0.02
N ILE A 142 -16.68 6.31 0.58
CA ILE A 142 -17.20 5.09 1.20
C ILE A 142 -18.62 4.84 0.70
N PRO A 143 -18.94 3.65 0.15
CA PRO A 143 -20.29 3.33 -0.25
C PRO A 143 -21.31 3.58 0.85
N ALA A 144 -22.42 4.23 0.52
CA ALA A 144 -23.41 4.67 1.51
C ALA A 144 -24.05 3.50 2.28
N ARG A 145 -24.05 2.30 1.69
CA ARG A 145 -24.58 1.07 2.31
C ARG A 145 -23.88 0.67 3.62
N TYR A 146 -22.67 1.15 3.87
CA TYR A 146 -21.96 0.88 5.12
C TYR A 146 -22.41 1.74 6.30
N PHE A 147 -23.31 2.68 6.08
CA PHE A 147 -23.83 3.54 7.13
C PHE A 147 -25.36 3.38 7.25
N ALA A 148 -25.79 2.94 8.43
CA ALA A 148 -27.21 2.69 8.71
C ALA A 148 -28.09 3.96 8.76
N SER A 149 -27.47 5.14 8.96
CA SER A 149 -28.14 6.43 9.02
C SER A 149 -27.37 7.47 8.21
N GLN A 150 -28.07 8.52 7.79
CA GLN A 150 -27.45 9.62 7.06
C GLN A 150 -26.35 10.27 7.90
N LEU A 151 -25.13 10.31 7.35
CA LEU A 151 -23.99 10.99 7.96
C LEU A 151 -24.08 12.49 7.74
N THR A 152 -23.64 13.23 8.72
CA THR A 152 -23.48 14.69 8.66
C THR A 152 -22.15 15.10 9.28
N ILE A 153 -21.65 16.27 8.92
CA ILE A 153 -20.37 16.81 9.44
C ILE A 153 -20.33 16.89 10.99
N LYS A 154 -21.49 16.93 11.62
CA LYS A 154 -21.62 16.99 13.09
C LYS A 154 -21.48 15.63 13.77
N ASN A 155 -21.43 14.53 13.02
CA ASN A 155 -21.25 13.20 13.61
C ASN A 155 -19.85 13.07 14.18
N SER A 156 -19.73 12.96 15.50
CA SER A 156 -18.46 12.73 16.20
C SER A 156 -17.75 11.44 15.76
N ALA A 157 -18.50 10.44 15.31
CA ALA A 157 -17.98 9.19 14.75
C ALA A 157 -17.08 9.40 13.52
N LEU A 158 -17.20 10.51 12.79
CA LEU A 158 -16.39 10.80 11.60
C LEU A 158 -14.93 11.20 11.91
N SER A 159 -14.62 11.53 13.17
CA SER A 159 -13.22 11.70 13.61
C SER A 159 -12.44 10.37 13.52
N SER A 160 -13.13 9.24 13.77
CA SER A 160 -12.60 7.88 13.57
C SER A 160 -13.54 7.05 12.70
N ILE A 161 -13.37 7.13 11.38
CA ILE A 161 -14.18 6.36 10.41
C ILE A 161 -14.04 4.86 10.67
N TYR A 162 -12.87 4.37 11.01
CA TYR A 162 -12.61 2.94 11.22
C TYR A 162 -13.33 2.41 12.47
N GLU A 163 -13.47 3.22 13.52
CA GLU A 163 -14.29 2.86 14.66
C GLU A 163 -15.78 2.78 14.26
N ALA A 164 -16.25 3.71 13.42
CA ALA A 164 -17.62 3.65 12.90
C ALA A 164 -17.87 2.38 12.08
N PHE A 165 -16.91 1.93 11.25
CA PHE A 165 -17.01 0.66 10.53
C PHE A 165 -17.10 -0.54 11.50
N LYS A 166 -16.26 -0.57 12.51
CA LYS A 166 -16.25 -1.63 13.51
C LYS A 166 -17.57 -1.75 14.26
N VAL A 167 -18.10 -0.61 14.71
CA VAL A 167 -19.37 -0.56 15.46
C VAL A 167 -20.57 -0.90 14.57
N ASN A 168 -20.66 -0.35 13.37
CA ASN A 168 -21.84 -0.48 12.50
C ASN A 168 -21.85 -1.75 11.66
N ASN A 169 -20.70 -2.28 11.29
CA ASN A 169 -20.59 -3.37 10.31
C ASN A 169 -19.78 -4.57 10.83
N GLY A 170 -19.16 -4.47 12.02
CA GLY A 170 -18.26 -5.49 12.54
C GLY A 170 -16.95 -5.62 11.74
N LEU A 171 -16.64 -4.65 10.88
CA LEU A 171 -15.45 -4.67 10.01
C LEU A 171 -14.29 -3.97 10.69
N ASP A 172 -13.20 -4.69 10.92
CA ASP A 172 -11.94 -4.11 11.38
C ASP A 172 -11.09 -3.65 10.20
N MET A 173 -11.21 -2.37 9.85
CA MET A 173 -10.53 -1.77 8.69
C MET A 173 -9.00 -1.83 8.77
N TYR A 174 -8.42 -2.01 9.97
CA TYR A 174 -6.96 -2.16 10.14
C TYR A 174 -6.44 -3.51 9.67
N THR A 175 -7.31 -4.52 9.62
CA THR A 175 -6.95 -5.87 9.17
C THR A 175 -7.32 -6.16 7.71
N MET A 176 -8.08 -5.26 7.08
CA MET A 176 -8.53 -5.44 5.70
C MET A 176 -7.38 -5.31 4.70
N PRO A 177 -7.35 -6.15 3.65
CA PRO A 177 -6.36 -6.02 2.59
C PRO A 177 -6.53 -4.70 1.84
N TYR A 178 -5.42 -4.07 1.50
CA TYR A 178 -5.44 -2.83 0.72
C TYR A 178 -4.34 -2.77 -0.32
N ARG A 179 -4.58 -1.96 -1.35
CA ARG A 179 -3.57 -1.53 -2.32
C ARG A 179 -3.36 -0.03 -2.16
N GLN A 180 -2.11 0.39 -2.00
CA GLN A 180 -1.75 1.80 -1.85
C GLN A 180 -0.69 2.21 -2.85
N THR A 181 -0.83 3.41 -3.41
CA THR A 181 0.19 4.08 -4.21
C THR A 181 0.61 5.36 -3.53
N ILE A 182 1.88 5.74 -3.65
CA ILE A 182 2.45 6.94 -3.05
C ILE A 182 3.29 7.62 -4.10
N CYS A 183 3.10 8.93 -4.28
CA CYS A 183 3.91 9.74 -5.18
C CYS A 183 4.10 11.15 -4.59
N ALA A 184 5.15 11.85 -5.04
CA ALA A 184 5.33 13.26 -4.77
C ALA A 184 4.73 14.09 -5.91
N LEU A 185 4.02 15.17 -5.57
CA LEU A 185 3.45 16.14 -6.51
C LEU A 185 4.03 17.52 -6.22
N THR A 186 4.36 18.28 -7.26
CA THR A 186 4.81 19.68 -7.18
C THR A 186 3.75 20.66 -7.69
N ASP A 187 2.64 20.12 -8.18
CA ASP A 187 1.52 20.83 -8.81
C ASP A 187 0.18 20.46 -8.16
N ALA A 188 0.16 20.32 -6.85
CA ALA A 188 -1.07 20.01 -6.13
C ALA A 188 -2.12 21.12 -6.34
N ALA A 189 -3.40 20.72 -6.35
CA ALA A 189 -4.51 21.63 -6.52
C ALA A 189 -4.48 22.76 -5.48
N PRO A 190 -4.86 24.01 -5.86
CA PRO A 190 -4.82 25.17 -4.95
C PRO A 190 -5.57 24.95 -3.63
N GLU A 191 -6.70 24.24 -3.68
CA GLU A 191 -7.49 23.89 -2.50
C GLU A 191 -6.69 23.02 -1.52
N VAL A 192 -5.92 22.03 -2.00
CA VAL A 192 -5.05 21.19 -1.18
C VAL A 192 -3.97 22.03 -0.52
N LEU A 193 -3.32 22.90 -1.29
CA LEU A 193 -2.28 23.79 -0.77
C LEU A 193 -2.84 24.75 0.31
N GLN A 194 -4.03 25.29 0.09
CA GLN A 194 -4.71 26.15 1.06
C GLN A 194 -5.00 25.41 2.38
N HIS A 195 -5.57 24.19 2.30
CA HIS A 195 -5.87 23.41 3.50
C HIS A 195 -4.62 23.01 4.27
N LEU A 196 -3.52 22.76 3.57
CA LEU A 196 -2.24 22.41 4.17
C LEU A 196 -1.37 23.61 4.51
N GLU A 197 -1.86 24.85 4.32
CA GLU A 197 -1.08 26.09 4.54
C GLU A 197 0.26 26.07 3.80
N LEU A 198 0.23 25.65 2.54
CA LEU A 198 1.38 25.58 1.65
C LEU A 198 1.31 26.64 0.57
N THR A 199 2.46 27.10 0.09
CA THR A 199 2.57 28.00 -1.06
C THR A 199 2.62 27.21 -2.37
N ALA A 200 2.40 27.89 -3.50
CA ALA A 200 2.51 27.28 -4.82
C ALA A 200 3.88 26.60 -5.01
N HIS A 201 3.88 25.47 -5.71
CA HIS A 201 5.07 24.65 -6.00
C HIS A 201 5.75 23.97 -4.81
N GLN A 202 5.21 24.10 -3.58
CA GLN A 202 5.69 23.27 -2.50
C GLN A 202 5.26 21.81 -2.74
N PRO A 203 6.19 20.85 -2.63
CA PRO A 203 5.85 19.45 -2.88
C PRO A 203 4.96 18.90 -1.77
N VAL A 204 4.01 18.07 -2.17
CA VAL A 204 3.16 17.29 -1.28
C VAL A 204 3.30 15.81 -1.62
N ILE A 205 3.12 14.96 -0.62
CA ILE A 205 3.00 13.52 -0.83
C ILE A 205 1.53 13.19 -1.06
N MET A 206 1.25 12.58 -2.20
CA MET A 206 -0.07 12.07 -2.57
C MET A 206 -0.12 10.57 -2.37
N MET A 207 -1.11 10.10 -1.63
CA MET A 207 -1.36 8.68 -1.37
C MET A 207 -2.76 8.32 -1.81
N LYS A 208 -2.91 7.22 -2.55
CA LYS A 208 -4.20 6.64 -2.94
C LYS A 208 -4.28 5.23 -2.40
N ARG A 209 -5.32 4.95 -1.61
CA ARG A 209 -5.56 3.62 -1.01
C ARG A 209 -6.91 3.09 -1.44
N TYR A 210 -6.93 1.82 -1.82
CA TYR A 210 -8.14 1.04 -2.04
C TYR A 210 -8.16 -0.07 -1.00
N THR A 211 -9.12 -0.05 -0.10
CA THR A 211 -9.34 -1.09 0.90
C THR A 211 -10.42 -2.05 0.38
N HIS A 212 -10.18 -3.35 0.50
CA HIS A 212 -11.05 -4.38 -0.05
C HIS A 212 -11.59 -5.26 1.08
N ASP A 213 -12.80 -5.79 0.91
CA ASP A 213 -13.31 -6.86 1.76
C ASP A 213 -12.74 -8.23 1.35
N GLU A 214 -13.15 -9.28 2.05
CA GLU A 214 -12.73 -10.66 1.79
C GLU A 214 -13.17 -11.17 0.40
N GLN A 215 -14.20 -10.58 -0.19
CA GLN A 215 -14.69 -10.88 -1.53
C GLN A 215 -13.97 -10.09 -2.62
N GLY A 216 -13.07 -9.18 -2.24
CA GLY A 216 -12.31 -8.33 -3.15
C GLY A 216 -13.06 -7.07 -3.61
N GLN A 217 -14.20 -6.74 -3.01
CA GLN A 217 -14.93 -5.51 -3.30
C GLN A 217 -14.28 -4.31 -2.61
N VAL A 218 -14.24 -3.17 -3.27
CA VAL A 218 -13.71 -1.92 -2.68
C VAL A 218 -14.71 -1.39 -1.67
N ILE A 219 -14.32 -1.35 -0.40
CA ILE A 219 -15.13 -0.81 0.71
C ILE A 219 -14.76 0.62 1.07
N GLU A 220 -13.58 1.07 0.68
CA GLU A 220 -13.14 2.45 0.85
C GLU A 220 -12.08 2.80 -0.20
N TYR A 221 -12.20 3.98 -0.80
CA TYR A 221 -11.16 4.63 -1.58
C TYR A 221 -10.75 5.92 -0.89
N ILE A 222 -9.44 6.07 -0.61
CA ILE A 222 -8.90 7.21 0.10
C ILE A 222 -7.88 7.96 -0.77
N GLU A 223 -7.97 9.27 -0.76
CA GLU A 223 -6.94 10.16 -1.24
C GLU A 223 -6.38 10.95 -0.04
N THR A 224 -5.06 10.96 0.11
CA THR A 224 -4.40 11.69 1.19
C THR A 224 -3.28 12.52 0.62
N TRP A 225 -3.27 13.82 0.95
CA TRP A 225 -2.17 14.73 0.67
C TRP A 225 -1.50 15.06 1.99
N LYS A 226 -0.19 14.85 2.08
CA LYS A 226 0.62 15.15 3.26
C LYS A 226 1.69 16.19 2.93
N ARG A 227 1.99 17.04 3.89
CA ARG A 227 3.18 17.88 3.81
C ARG A 227 4.42 16.99 3.76
N LEU A 228 5.40 17.36 2.92
CA LEU A 228 6.61 16.52 2.72
C LEU A 228 7.37 16.30 4.04
N GLU A 229 7.47 17.32 4.88
CA GLU A 229 8.16 17.24 6.17
C GLU A 229 7.48 16.34 7.20
N SER A 230 6.21 16.01 6.98
CA SER A 230 5.42 15.13 7.87
C SER A 230 5.27 13.72 7.31
N PHE A 231 6.04 13.39 6.26
CA PHE A 231 5.98 12.10 5.61
C PHE A 231 7.24 11.29 5.88
N TYR A 232 7.03 10.13 6.46
CA TYR A 232 8.08 9.16 6.75
C TYR A 232 7.62 7.77 6.34
N ILE A 233 8.46 7.05 5.61
CA ILE A 233 8.25 5.63 5.29
C ILE A 233 9.47 4.86 5.77
N GLU A 234 9.22 3.84 6.54
CA GLU A 234 10.21 2.83 6.88
C GLU A 234 9.81 1.52 6.20
N ILE A 235 10.70 1.00 5.36
CA ILE A 235 10.54 -0.30 4.72
C ILE A 235 11.55 -1.23 5.38
N ARG A 236 11.05 -2.28 6.02
CA ARG A 236 11.86 -3.29 6.69
C ARG A 236 11.80 -4.60 5.93
N THR A 237 12.96 -5.17 5.65
CA THR A 237 13.05 -6.54 5.14
C THR A 237 13.57 -7.43 6.27
N PRO A 238 12.97 -8.61 6.52
CA PRO A 238 13.46 -9.51 7.55
C PRO A 238 14.87 -9.96 7.21
N ASP A 239 15.79 -9.89 8.16
CA ASP A 239 17.14 -10.38 8.00
C ASP A 239 17.13 -11.92 8.00
N LYS A 240 17.95 -12.56 7.13
CA LYS A 240 18.05 -14.02 7.09
C LYS A 240 18.70 -14.53 8.38
N GLY A 241 17.87 -14.81 9.39
CA GLY A 241 18.30 -15.39 10.66
C GLY A 241 17.99 -14.61 11.93
N GLN A 242 17.45 -13.41 11.81
CA GLN A 242 16.86 -12.66 12.94
C GLN A 242 15.59 -11.97 12.44
N ASP A 243 14.53 -12.00 13.23
CA ASP A 243 13.23 -11.37 12.91
C ASP A 243 13.27 -9.81 12.95
N GLU A 244 14.44 -9.22 12.83
CA GLU A 244 14.59 -7.76 12.79
C GLU A 244 14.73 -7.26 11.34
N PRO A 245 13.91 -6.32 10.96
CA PRO A 245 13.80 -5.81 9.59
C PRO A 245 14.88 -4.78 9.22
N ILE A 246 15.29 -4.73 7.93
CA ILE A 246 16.16 -3.69 7.38
C ILE A 246 15.35 -2.41 7.19
N ILE A 247 15.82 -1.30 7.75
CA ILE A 247 15.20 0.02 7.68
C ILE A 247 15.74 0.78 6.47
N ILE A 248 14.90 1.13 5.50
CA ILE A 248 15.23 2.10 4.46
C ILE A 248 14.54 3.42 4.82
N ASN A 249 15.34 4.39 5.25
CA ASN A 249 14.85 5.72 5.59
C ASN A 249 14.88 6.61 4.34
N LEU A 250 13.72 7.03 3.83
CA LEU A 250 13.60 7.98 2.73
C LEU A 250 13.27 9.37 3.27
N SER A 251 14.07 9.90 4.19
CA SER A 251 13.98 11.30 4.59
C SER A 251 14.85 12.15 3.68
N TRP A 252 14.27 13.04 2.90
CA TRP A 252 14.97 14.10 2.20
C TRP A 252 15.36 15.20 3.20
N GLY A 253 16.61 15.22 3.50
CA GLY A 253 17.43 16.21 4.13
C GLY A 253 16.80 17.40 4.85
N PHE A 254 16.72 17.36 6.18
CA PHE A 254 17.13 18.50 7.02
C PHE A 254 17.62 17.96 8.36
N ARG A 255 18.95 18.09 8.58
CA ARG A 255 19.69 17.97 9.84
C ARG A 255 19.08 17.02 10.89
N GLN A 256 19.47 15.78 10.86
CA GLN A 256 19.47 14.98 12.07
C GLN A 256 20.89 14.70 12.52
N ARG A 257 21.16 15.03 13.78
CA ARG A 257 22.32 14.50 14.50
C ARG A 257 22.13 12.99 14.60
N CYS A 258 22.91 12.26 13.84
CA CYS A 258 23.06 10.83 14.05
C CYS A 258 23.65 10.60 15.45
N GLN A 259 22.82 10.22 16.41
CA GLN A 259 23.28 9.46 17.56
C GLN A 259 23.24 7.98 17.17
N THR A 260 24.21 7.54 16.42
CA THR A 260 24.49 6.11 16.27
C THR A 260 25.90 5.87 16.82
N GLY A 261 25.93 5.32 18.02
CA GLY A 261 27.13 4.73 18.56
C GLY A 261 27.45 3.42 17.85
N HIS A 262 28.07 3.49 16.69
CA HIS A 262 28.90 2.40 16.19
C HIS A 262 30.20 2.99 15.69
N ARG A 263 31.24 2.80 16.51
CA ARG A 263 32.63 3.09 16.17
C ARG A 263 33.05 2.19 15.02
N ILE A 264 33.22 2.77 13.83
CA ILE A 264 33.98 2.12 12.76
C ILE A 264 35.45 2.18 13.17
N ASN A 265 36.01 1.02 13.47
CA ASN A 265 37.42 0.84 13.83
C ASN A 265 38.26 0.90 12.55
N THR A 266 38.71 2.09 12.15
CA THR A 266 39.70 2.25 11.09
C THR A 266 41.09 1.93 11.65
N ARG A 267 41.59 0.72 11.40
CA ARG A 267 42.98 0.40 11.58
C ARG A 267 43.83 1.25 10.63
N SER A 268 44.60 2.13 11.23
CA SER A 268 45.66 2.90 10.62
C SER A 268 46.67 1.97 9.93
N ALA A 269 46.83 2.12 8.61
CA ALA A 269 47.97 1.55 7.91
C ALA A 269 49.18 2.44 8.13
N ALA A 270 50.21 1.87 8.78
CA ALA A 270 51.50 2.50 9.01
C ALA A 270 52.21 2.76 7.65
N LYS A 271 52.76 3.97 7.52
CA LYS A 271 53.70 4.31 6.43
C LYS A 271 55.06 3.72 6.72
N PRO A 272 55.78 3.17 5.72
CA PRO A 272 57.18 2.81 5.88
C PRO A 272 58.08 4.08 5.88
N SER A 273 58.96 4.17 6.84
CA SER A 273 60.07 5.12 6.91
C SER A 273 61.07 4.91 5.79
N ARG A 274 61.48 5.97 5.11
CA ARG A 274 62.69 6.04 4.30
C ARG A 274 63.84 6.53 5.16
N SER A 275 64.84 5.73 5.23
CA SER A 275 66.22 6.13 5.47
C SER A 275 66.88 6.63 4.21
#